data_09e1c853519ecc57974fa54d8e3236ab
#
_entry.id   09e1c853519ecc57974fa54d8e3236ab
#
_cell.length_a   1.000
_cell.length_b   1.000
_cell.length_c   1.000
_cell.angle_alpha   90.00
_cell.angle_beta   90.00
_cell.angle_gamma   90.00
#
_symmetry.space_group_name_H-M   'P 1'
#
loop_
_entity.id
_entity.type
_entity.pdbx_description
1 polymer ?
#
loop_
_entity_poly.entity_id
_entity_poly.type
_entity_poly.pdbx_seq_one_letter_code
_entity_poly.pdbx_strand_id
1 'polypeptide(L)' 'QGLTEDTLVFDFLDQAGATERLNRQGTKDVAINRPYELWVDGPNGWEYEEAPWLTYSLCWRLANALCALR' A
#
# COMPACT_ATOMS: atom_id res chain seq x y z
N GLN A 1 -14.84 2.60 -22.00
CA GLN A 1 -13.67 3.00 -21.24
C GLN A 1 -13.36 2.00 -20.15
N GLY A 2 -12.20 1.42 -20.18
CA GLY A 2 -11.75 0.57 -19.11
C GLY A 2 -10.96 1.36 -18.09
N LEU A 3 -10.64 0.73 -16.98
CA LEU A 3 -9.73 1.29 -16.00
C LEU A 3 -8.32 1.26 -16.55
N THR A 4 -7.56 2.32 -16.30
CA THR A 4 -6.16 2.34 -16.64
C THR A 4 -5.38 1.55 -15.58
N GLU A 5 -4.14 1.18 -15.91
CA GLU A 5 -3.26 0.52 -14.94
C GLU A 5 -3.00 1.41 -13.75
N ASP A 6 -2.85 2.72 -13.96
CA ASP A 6 -2.68 3.69 -12.89
C ASP A 6 -3.87 3.66 -11.92
N THR A 7 -5.08 3.62 -12.46
CA THR A 7 -6.29 3.56 -11.64
C THR A 7 -6.33 2.29 -10.80
N LEU A 8 -5.93 1.16 -11.38
CA LEU A 8 -5.88 -0.11 -10.65
C LEU A 8 -4.88 -0.06 -9.50
N VAL A 9 -3.71 0.54 -9.73
CA VAL A 9 -2.70 0.67 -8.68
C VAL A 9 -3.21 1.51 -7.53
N PHE A 10 -3.82 2.66 -7.83
CA PHE A 10 -4.38 3.51 -6.78
C PHE A 10 -5.48 2.82 -5.99
N ASP A 11 -6.31 2.04 -6.67
CA ASP A 11 -7.37 1.29 -6.02
C ASP A 11 -6.80 0.25 -5.06
N PHE A 12 -5.80 -0.49 -5.48
CA PHE A 12 -5.14 -1.47 -4.62
C PHE A 12 -4.41 -0.83 -3.45
N LEU A 13 -3.76 0.32 -3.67
CA LEU A 13 -3.10 1.05 -2.59
C LEU A 13 -4.10 1.52 -1.55
N ASP A 14 -5.27 1.96 -2.00
CA ASP A 14 -6.34 2.37 -1.10
C ASP A 14 -6.84 1.18 -0.27
N GLN A 15 -7.08 0.04 -0.92
CA GLN A 15 -7.51 -1.18 -0.23
C GLN A 15 -6.46 -1.65 0.78
N ALA A 16 -5.20 -1.50 0.45
CA ALA A 16 -4.10 -1.87 1.35
C ALA A 16 -3.94 -0.93 2.53
N GLY A 17 -4.60 0.23 2.50
CA GLY A 17 -4.47 1.22 3.56
C GLY A 17 -3.28 2.15 3.38
N ALA A 18 -2.54 2.03 2.30
CA ALA A 18 -1.36 2.86 2.06
C ALA A 18 -1.73 4.32 1.79
N THR A 19 -2.78 4.54 1.01
CA THR A 19 -3.22 5.89 0.66
C THR A 19 -3.57 6.69 1.90
N GLU A 20 -4.33 6.12 2.81
CA GLU A 20 -4.73 6.80 4.04
C GLU A 20 -3.50 7.17 4.86
N ARG A 21 -2.55 6.27 4.97
CA ARG A 21 -1.35 6.52 5.78
C ARG A 21 -0.44 7.55 5.14
N LEU A 22 -0.28 7.50 3.82
CA LEU A 22 0.53 8.49 3.10
C LEU A 22 -0.05 9.89 3.20
N ASN A 23 -1.36 10.01 3.42
CA ASN A 23 -2.01 11.31 3.58
C ASN A 23 -1.96 11.85 5.00
N ARG A 24 -1.45 11.07 5.96
CA ARG A 24 -1.28 11.56 7.32
C ARG A 24 -0.16 12.58 7.39
N GLN A 25 -0.37 13.61 8.19
CA GLN A 25 0.66 14.63 8.36
C GLN A 25 1.93 14.02 8.96
N GLY A 26 3.06 14.30 8.34
CA GLY A 26 4.35 13.82 8.81
C GLY A 26 4.76 12.45 8.32
N THR A 27 3.90 11.75 7.60
CA THR A 27 4.26 10.45 7.00
C THR A 27 5.12 10.69 5.77
N LYS A 28 6.28 10.04 5.73
CA LYS A 28 7.23 10.15 4.63
C LYS A 28 7.11 8.99 3.66
N ASP A 29 6.80 7.81 4.18
CA ASP A 29 6.77 6.61 3.35
C ASP A 29 5.95 5.50 4.01
N VAL A 30 5.54 4.54 3.21
CA VAL A 30 4.84 3.35 3.68
C VAL A 30 5.46 2.14 2.99
N ALA A 31 5.77 1.10 3.74
CA ALA A 31 6.36 -0.10 3.20
C ALA A 31 5.53 -1.33 3.54
N ILE A 32 5.37 -2.19 2.56
CA ILE A 32 4.70 -3.48 2.73
C ILE A 32 5.74 -4.55 2.41
N ASN A 33 6.31 -5.16 3.44
CA ASN A 33 7.36 -6.17 3.27
C ASN A 33 6.80 -7.58 3.15
N ARG A 34 5.66 -7.82 3.76
CA ARG A 34 5.00 -9.12 3.71
C ARG A 34 3.52 -8.96 4.05
N PRO A 35 2.70 -9.98 3.78
CA PRO A 35 1.27 -9.93 4.14
C PRO A 35 1.07 -9.69 5.62
N TYR A 36 0.00 -9.00 5.95
CA TYR A 36 -0.43 -8.69 7.32
C TYR A 36 0.48 -7.73 8.07
N GLU A 37 1.53 -7.19 7.42
CA GLU A 37 2.44 -6.22 8.03
C GLU A 37 2.47 -4.94 7.22
N LEU A 38 2.44 -3.82 7.93
CA LEU A 38 2.52 -2.51 7.32
C LEU A 38 3.52 -1.69 8.13
N TRP A 39 4.43 -1.02 7.43
CA TRP A 39 5.42 -0.14 8.08
C TRP A 39 5.21 1.27 7.59
N VAL A 40 5.18 2.21 8.54
CA VAL A 40 4.95 3.62 8.24
C VAL A 40 6.13 4.43 8.75
N ASP A 41 6.75 5.20 7.86
CA ASP A 41 7.81 6.14 8.23
C ASP A 41 7.17 7.49 8.55
N GLY A 42 6.89 7.70 9.81
CA GLY A 42 6.23 8.90 10.29
C GLY A 42 7.19 9.85 11.00
N PRO A 43 6.66 10.82 11.76
CA PRO A 43 7.48 11.82 12.45
C PRO A 43 8.48 11.23 13.42
N ASN A 44 8.18 10.06 13.98
CA ASN A 44 9.04 9.40 14.97
C ASN A 44 9.82 8.23 14.37
N GLY A 45 9.93 8.16 13.05
CA GLY A 45 10.63 7.10 12.35
C GLY A 45 9.69 5.97 11.92
N TRP A 46 10.26 4.80 11.65
CA TRP A 46 9.50 3.66 11.18
C TRP A 46 8.73 2.99 12.31
N GLU A 47 7.45 2.80 12.09
CA GLU A 47 6.58 2.11 13.04
C GLU A 47 5.84 0.97 12.37
N TYR A 48 5.71 -0.14 13.07
CA TYR A 48 5.01 -1.32 12.59
C TYR A 48 3.52 -1.23 12.91
N GLU A 49 2.68 -1.66 11.97
CA GLU A 49 1.25 -1.80 12.18
C GLU A 49 0.81 -3.19 11.73
N GLU A 50 -0.02 -3.84 12.50
CA GLU A 50 -0.68 -5.06 12.06
C GLU A 50 -1.78 -4.69 11.06
N ALA A 51 -1.85 -5.45 9.98
CA ALA A 51 -2.79 -5.16 8.90
C ALA A 51 -3.53 -6.44 8.49
N PRO A 52 -4.54 -6.86 9.26
CA PRO A 52 -5.26 -8.10 8.96
C PRO A 52 -5.92 -8.11 7.58
N TRP A 53 -6.23 -6.93 7.04
CA TRP A 53 -6.82 -6.81 5.71
C TRP A 53 -5.80 -7.00 4.58
N LEU A 54 -4.52 -6.95 4.90
CA LEU A 54 -3.45 -7.00 3.91
C LEU A 54 -3.08 -8.45 3.64
N THR A 55 -3.95 -9.15 2.95
CA THR A 55 -3.84 -10.58 2.68
C THR A 55 -2.81 -10.87 1.60
N TYR A 56 -2.43 -12.14 1.48
CA TYR A 56 -1.58 -12.60 0.38
C TYR A 56 -2.18 -12.22 -0.97
N SER A 57 -3.48 -12.43 -1.12
CA SER A 57 -4.17 -12.13 -2.37
C SER A 57 -4.07 -10.66 -2.73
N LEU A 58 -4.29 -9.78 -1.76
CA LEU A 58 -4.19 -8.33 -2.01
C LEU A 58 -2.76 -7.92 -2.31
N CYS A 59 -1.79 -8.43 -1.56
CA CYS A 59 -0.37 -8.14 -1.81
C CYS A 59 0.05 -8.61 -3.20
N TRP A 60 -0.40 -9.79 -3.61
CA TRP A 60 -0.09 -10.34 -4.92
C TRP A 60 -0.67 -9.48 -6.05
N ARG A 61 -1.93 -9.05 -5.88
CA ARG A 61 -2.58 -8.19 -6.87
C ARG A 61 -1.88 -6.84 -6.98
N LEU A 62 -1.48 -6.28 -5.85
CA LEU A 62 -0.76 -5.01 -5.83
C LEU A 62 0.58 -5.14 -6.53
N ALA A 63 1.33 -6.19 -6.23
CA ALA A 63 2.62 -6.43 -6.87
C ALA A 63 2.47 -6.55 -8.39
N ASN A 64 1.46 -7.28 -8.86
CA ASN A 64 1.21 -7.44 -10.29
C ASN A 64 0.81 -6.12 -10.93
N ALA A 65 -0.02 -5.32 -10.26
CA ALA A 65 -0.44 -4.03 -10.76
C ALA A 65 0.75 -3.07 -10.90
N LEU A 66 1.66 -3.07 -9.91
CA LEU A 66 2.85 -2.24 -9.96
C LEU A 66 3.79 -2.68 -11.09
N CYS A 67 3.92 -3.98 -11.30
CA CYS A 67 4.74 -4.50 -12.40
C CYS A 67 4.19 -4.07 -13.76
N ALA A 68 2.88 -3.98 -13.89
CA ALA A 68 2.24 -3.60 -15.15
C ALA A 68 2.49 -2.15 -15.54
N LEU A 69 2.91 -1.31 -14.58
CA LEU A 69 3.21 0.09 -14.86
C LEU A 69 4.60 0.31 -15.45
N ARG A 70 5.44 -0.69 -15.48
CA ARG A 70 6.83 -0.55 -15.97
C ARG A 70 6.92 -0.56 -17.48
#